data_e46987b8b41797c69ec0c292bbf05a4e
#
_entry.id   e46987b8b41797c69ec0c292bbf05a4e
#
_cell.length_a   1.000
_cell.length_b   1.000
_cell.length_c   1.000
_cell.angle_alpha   90.00
_cell.angle_beta   90.00
_cell.angle_gamma   90.00
#
_symmetry.space_group_name_H-M   'P 1'
#
loop_
_entity.id
_entity.type
_entity.pdbx_description
1 polymer ?
#
loop_
_entity_poly.entity_id
_entity_poly.type
_entity_poly.pdbx_seq_one_letter_code
_entity_poly.pdbx_strand_id
1 'polypeptide(L)'
;MSVDLSKIQELLGADADALLSHVSTTIPKENIQIPGGDFVDRVWMYSDRNPNVLRSLQTLTDNGRLRGTGYLSILPVDQGIEHSAGASFAPNPMYFDPENIVKLAVEGGCNAVASTYGVLGTVARKYAHKIPFIVKINHNELLTYPNQFDQVMFGTVEQARNMGAHRGPPRSRRRPHRCRLQRHRSPRQRNHS
;
A
#
# COMPACT_ATOMS: atom_id res chain seq x y z
N MET A 1 24.13 -3.71 8.34
CA MET A 1 24.78 -4.98 8.78
C MET A 1 25.00 -5.80 7.50
N SER A 2 26.25 -6.07 7.16
CA SER A 2 26.56 -7.04 6.11
C SER A 2 26.26 -8.43 6.67
N VAL A 3 25.47 -9.21 5.95
CA VAL A 3 25.23 -10.59 6.32
C VAL A 3 26.53 -11.36 6.02
N ASP A 4 27.05 -12.03 7.03
CA ASP A 4 28.25 -12.83 6.89
C ASP A 4 27.89 -14.16 6.20
N LEU A 5 28.41 -14.38 4.98
CA LEU A 5 28.16 -15.57 4.20
C LEU A 5 28.59 -16.85 4.93
N SER A 6 29.70 -16.78 5.69
CA SER A 6 30.20 -17.92 6.46
C SER A 6 29.20 -18.39 7.50
N LYS A 7 28.50 -17.44 8.15
CA LYS A 7 27.46 -17.78 9.12
C LYS A 7 26.22 -18.39 8.46
N ILE A 8 25.89 -17.98 7.24
CA ILE A 8 24.80 -18.59 6.48
C ILE A 8 25.18 -20.03 6.12
N GLN A 9 26.40 -20.27 5.65
CA GLN A 9 26.90 -21.61 5.31
C GLN A 9 26.92 -22.52 6.54
N GLU A 10 27.35 -22.01 7.69
CA GLU A 10 27.31 -22.76 8.97
C GLU A 10 25.89 -23.18 9.34
N LEU A 11 24.91 -22.27 9.22
CA LEU A 11 23.50 -22.54 9.52
C LEU A 11 22.85 -23.53 8.57
N LEU A 12 23.24 -23.53 7.30
CA LEU A 12 22.73 -24.45 6.27
C LEU A 12 23.41 -25.82 6.30
N GLY A 13 24.57 -25.93 6.94
CA GLY A 13 25.30 -27.20 7.11
C GLY A 13 25.64 -27.87 5.78
N ALA A 14 25.39 -29.16 5.67
CA ALA A 14 25.72 -29.95 4.50
C ALA A 14 24.98 -29.53 3.21
N ASP A 15 23.86 -28.87 3.33
CA ASP A 15 23.04 -28.44 2.20
C ASP A 15 23.44 -27.05 1.64
N ALA A 16 24.43 -26.39 2.29
CA ALA A 16 24.81 -25.02 1.96
C ALA A 16 25.16 -24.82 0.50
N ASP A 17 26.02 -25.64 -0.05
CA ASP A 17 26.47 -25.51 -1.45
C ASP A 17 25.33 -25.74 -2.44
N ALA A 18 24.49 -26.74 -2.20
CA ALA A 18 23.36 -27.07 -3.04
C ALA A 18 22.30 -25.95 -3.05
N LEU A 19 22.04 -25.37 -1.87
CA LEU A 19 21.02 -24.31 -1.73
C LEU A 19 21.51 -22.96 -2.23
N LEU A 20 22.77 -22.59 -1.95
CA LEU A 20 23.33 -21.30 -2.33
C LEU A 20 23.70 -21.21 -3.82
N SER A 21 24.04 -22.35 -4.43
CA SER A 21 24.38 -22.41 -5.86
C SER A 21 23.23 -22.92 -6.75
N HIS A 22 22.04 -23.11 -6.18
CA HIS A 22 20.90 -23.64 -6.92
C HIS A 22 20.54 -22.78 -8.13
N VAL A 23 20.49 -23.42 -9.29
CA VAL A 23 20.01 -22.80 -10.53
C VAL A 23 18.78 -23.55 -11.00
N SER A 24 17.67 -22.84 -11.22
CA SER A 24 16.47 -23.45 -11.78
C SER A 24 16.73 -23.94 -13.21
N THR A 25 16.47 -25.21 -13.45
CA THR A 25 16.55 -25.82 -14.78
C THR A 25 15.25 -25.78 -15.55
N THR A 26 14.12 -25.62 -14.83
CA THR A 26 12.76 -25.59 -15.40
C THR A 26 12.47 -24.26 -16.08
N ILE A 27 12.90 -23.15 -15.46
CA ILE A 27 12.74 -21.80 -16.00
C ILE A 27 14.13 -21.16 -15.99
N PRO A 28 14.84 -21.13 -17.13
CA PRO A 28 16.14 -20.51 -17.25
C PRO A 28 16.08 -19.00 -16.94
N LYS A 29 17.15 -18.46 -16.36
CA LYS A 29 17.23 -17.06 -15.94
C LYS A 29 17.00 -16.08 -17.09
N GLU A 30 17.43 -16.41 -18.28
CA GLU A 30 17.24 -15.62 -19.51
C GLU A 30 15.78 -15.46 -19.92
N ASN A 31 14.91 -16.36 -19.46
CA ASN A 31 13.47 -16.29 -19.70
C ASN A 31 12.72 -15.50 -18.61
N ILE A 32 13.44 -15.02 -17.60
CA ILE A 32 12.86 -14.25 -16.50
C ILE A 32 13.15 -12.77 -16.70
N GLN A 33 12.10 -11.97 -16.74
CA GLN A 33 12.25 -10.53 -16.73
C GLN A 33 12.53 -10.04 -15.30
N ILE A 34 13.80 -9.75 -15.03
CA ILE A 34 14.23 -9.25 -13.72
C ILE A 34 13.81 -7.77 -13.60
N PRO A 35 13.15 -7.36 -12.49
CA PRO A 35 12.82 -5.97 -12.25
C PRO A 35 14.11 -5.12 -12.07
N GLY A 36 13.98 -3.83 -12.38
CA GLY A 36 15.04 -2.84 -12.21
C GLY A 36 14.46 -1.51 -11.75
N GLY A 37 15.29 -0.49 -11.57
CA GLY A 37 14.84 0.85 -11.16
C GLY A 37 13.88 1.51 -12.14
N ASP A 38 13.89 1.07 -13.39
CA ASP A 38 13.03 1.50 -14.49
C ASP A 38 11.72 0.70 -14.60
N PHE A 39 11.38 -0.10 -13.59
CA PHE A 39 10.26 -1.05 -13.65
C PHE A 39 8.92 -0.39 -14.00
N VAL A 40 8.63 0.78 -13.42
CA VAL A 40 7.38 1.51 -13.68
C VAL A 40 7.34 2.00 -15.12
N ASP A 41 8.44 2.58 -15.63
CA ASP A 41 8.54 3.09 -16.98
C ASP A 41 8.44 1.96 -18.03
N ARG A 42 9.16 0.88 -17.79
CA ARG A 42 9.23 -0.26 -18.72
C ARG A 42 7.93 -1.06 -18.79
N VAL A 43 7.26 -1.24 -17.64
CA VAL A 43 6.09 -2.15 -17.53
C VAL A 43 4.77 -1.39 -17.55
N TRP A 44 4.69 -0.26 -16.84
CA TRP A 44 3.41 0.39 -16.57
C TRP A 44 3.13 1.64 -17.39
N MET A 45 4.15 2.29 -17.98
CA MET A 45 3.98 3.54 -18.72
C MET A 45 3.01 3.41 -19.88
N TYR A 46 3.00 2.27 -20.57
CA TYR A 46 2.12 2.00 -21.72
C TYR A 46 0.80 1.33 -21.35
N SER A 47 0.48 1.22 -20.06
CA SER A 47 -0.79 0.70 -19.58
C SER A 47 -1.87 1.78 -19.57
N ASP A 48 -3.12 1.38 -19.33
CA ASP A 48 -4.28 2.28 -19.14
C ASP A 48 -4.27 3.03 -17.79
N ARG A 49 -3.19 2.92 -17.02
CA ARG A 49 -3.08 3.53 -15.69
C ARG A 49 -2.90 5.04 -15.79
N ASN A 50 -3.70 5.78 -15.02
CA ASN A 50 -3.55 7.23 -15.00
C ASN A 50 -2.25 7.66 -14.26
N PRO A 51 -1.76 8.91 -14.50
CA PRO A 51 -0.50 9.37 -13.90
C PRO A 51 -0.42 9.30 -12.38
N ASN A 52 -1.55 9.38 -11.65
CA ASN A 52 -1.54 9.24 -10.19
C ASN A 52 -1.23 7.80 -9.76
N VAL A 53 -1.68 6.81 -10.52
CA VAL A 53 -1.36 5.40 -10.26
C VAL A 53 0.10 5.13 -10.55
N LEU A 54 0.64 5.61 -11.67
CA LEU A 54 2.07 5.46 -12.01
C LEU A 54 2.96 6.10 -10.93
N ARG A 55 2.61 7.30 -10.49
CA ARG A 55 3.32 7.97 -9.40
C ARG A 55 3.24 7.18 -8.08
N SER A 56 2.11 6.55 -7.78
CA SER A 56 1.97 5.72 -6.59
C SER A 56 2.83 4.47 -6.65
N LEU A 57 2.88 3.82 -7.82
CA LEU A 57 3.75 2.67 -8.06
C LEU A 57 5.23 3.07 -7.91
N GLN A 58 5.62 4.20 -8.50
CA GLN A 58 6.99 4.70 -8.38
C GLN A 58 7.34 5.01 -6.92
N THR A 59 6.43 5.61 -6.15
CA THR A 59 6.67 5.87 -4.73
C THR A 59 6.92 4.58 -3.93
N LEU A 60 6.23 3.48 -4.25
CA LEU A 60 6.48 2.18 -3.62
C LEU A 60 7.89 1.67 -3.94
N THR A 61 8.34 1.80 -5.19
CA THR A 61 9.66 1.32 -5.63
C THR A 61 10.81 2.21 -5.17
N ASP A 62 10.55 3.49 -4.89
CA ASP A 62 11.56 4.47 -4.45
C ASP A 62 11.73 4.54 -2.94
N ASN A 63 10.91 3.82 -2.18
CA ASN A 63 10.99 3.81 -0.72
C ASN A 63 11.72 2.58 -0.19
N GLY A 64 12.17 2.66 1.07
CA GLY A 64 12.75 1.54 1.79
C GLY A 64 14.14 1.11 1.30
N ARG A 65 14.57 -0.04 1.82
CA ARG A 65 15.92 -0.60 1.58
C ARG A 65 16.12 -1.11 0.15
N LEU A 66 15.03 -1.56 -0.49
CA LEU A 66 15.05 -2.09 -1.86
C LEU A 66 14.76 -1.03 -2.92
N ARG A 67 14.80 0.25 -2.55
CA ARG A 67 14.57 1.35 -3.51
C ARG A 67 15.47 1.24 -4.73
N GLY A 68 14.89 1.51 -5.89
CA GLY A 68 15.63 1.51 -7.16
C GLY A 68 15.98 0.13 -7.71
N THR A 69 15.55 -0.96 -7.05
CA THR A 69 15.78 -2.33 -7.54
C THR A 69 14.59 -2.91 -8.29
N GLY A 70 13.42 -2.28 -8.19
CA GLY A 70 12.15 -2.82 -8.69
C GLY A 70 11.54 -3.93 -7.82
N TYR A 71 12.22 -4.36 -6.75
CA TYR A 71 11.68 -5.26 -5.74
C TYR A 71 11.02 -4.51 -4.61
N LEU A 72 10.06 -5.14 -3.95
CA LEU A 72 9.32 -4.58 -2.83
C LEU A 72 9.44 -5.46 -1.58
N SER A 73 9.73 -4.83 -0.45
CA SER A 73 9.62 -5.40 0.88
C SER A 73 8.43 -4.74 1.58
N ILE A 74 7.40 -5.51 1.89
CA ILE A 74 6.17 -5.01 2.49
C ILE A 74 5.97 -5.75 3.82
N LEU A 75 5.70 -5.00 4.91
CA LEU A 75 5.28 -5.59 6.19
C LEU A 75 3.75 -5.65 6.24
N PRO A 76 3.12 -6.82 6.10
CA PRO A 76 1.68 -6.97 6.26
C PRO A 76 1.34 -7.36 7.70
N VAL A 77 0.39 -6.66 8.31
CA VAL A 77 -0.14 -7.00 9.64
C VAL A 77 -1.64 -6.74 9.65
N ASP A 78 -2.43 -7.79 9.73
CA ASP A 78 -3.90 -7.71 9.75
C ASP A 78 -4.54 -8.46 10.93
N GLN A 79 -3.74 -8.78 11.94
CA GLN A 79 -4.23 -9.38 13.19
C GLN A 79 -5.33 -8.51 13.83
N GLY A 80 -6.34 -9.17 14.33
CA GLY A 80 -7.53 -8.53 14.89
C GLY A 80 -8.72 -8.52 13.92
N ILE A 81 -8.52 -8.90 12.67
CA ILE A 81 -9.59 -8.99 11.67
C ILE A 81 -9.69 -10.41 11.06
N GLU A 82 -8.62 -10.95 10.50
CA GLU A 82 -8.59 -12.32 9.98
C GLU A 82 -8.06 -13.33 11.01
N HIS A 83 -7.15 -12.89 11.86
CA HIS A 83 -6.55 -13.69 12.92
C HIS A 83 -6.72 -13.02 14.27
N SER A 84 -6.68 -13.81 15.36
CA SER A 84 -6.74 -13.25 16.71
C SER A 84 -5.51 -12.42 17.03
N ALA A 85 -5.70 -11.11 17.22
CA ALA A 85 -4.63 -10.25 17.72
C ALA A 85 -4.16 -10.69 19.12
N GLY A 86 -5.07 -11.13 19.99
CA GLY A 86 -4.75 -11.62 21.32
C GLY A 86 -3.72 -12.73 21.31
N ALA A 87 -3.97 -13.78 20.54
CA ALA A 87 -3.06 -14.92 20.43
C ALA A 87 -1.75 -14.55 19.68
N SER A 88 -1.87 -13.76 18.59
CA SER A 88 -0.70 -13.43 17.77
C SER A 88 0.28 -12.49 18.45
N PHE A 89 -0.21 -11.53 19.24
CA PHE A 89 0.64 -10.51 19.88
C PHE A 89 1.00 -10.80 21.33
N ALA A 90 0.42 -11.85 21.94
CA ALA A 90 0.75 -12.24 23.31
C ALA A 90 2.27 -12.42 23.55
N PRO A 91 3.04 -13.03 22.63
CA PRO A 91 4.50 -13.16 22.80
C PRO A 91 5.24 -11.82 22.73
N ASN A 92 4.65 -10.80 22.09
CA ASN A 92 5.22 -9.46 21.98
C ASN A 92 4.12 -8.40 22.10
N PRO A 93 3.69 -8.07 23.33
CA PRO A 93 2.54 -7.20 23.58
C PRO A 93 2.66 -5.78 23.03
N MET A 94 3.88 -5.32 22.69
CA MET A 94 4.07 -3.99 22.10
C MET A 94 3.34 -3.82 20.75
N TYR A 95 3.03 -4.93 20.05
CA TYR A 95 2.32 -4.88 18.78
C TYR A 95 0.80 -4.66 18.91
N PHE A 96 0.26 -4.65 20.13
CA PHE A 96 -1.08 -4.12 20.35
C PHE A 96 -1.19 -2.62 20.10
N ASP A 97 -0.08 -1.89 20.15
CA ASP A 97 -0.02 -0.50 19.72
C ASP A 97 0.28 -0.43 18.20
N PRO A 98 -0.67 0.05 17.36
CA PRO A 98 -0.47 0.19 15.92
C PRO A 98 0.76 1.00 15.53
N GLU A 99 1.18 1.96 16.37
CA GLU A 99 2.36 2.76 16.10
C GLU A 99 3.63 1.92 16.04
N ASN A 100 3.76 0.91 16.90
CA ASN A 100 4.92 0.05 16.92
C ASN A 100 5.03 -0.85 15.68
N ILE A 101 3.90 -1.24 15.10
CA ILE A 101 3.88 -1.97 13.82
C ILE A 101 4.46 -1.11 12.69
N VAL A 102 4.05 0.16 12.61
CA VAL A 102 4.53 1.07 11.57
C VAL A 102 6.00 1.46 11.81
N LYS A 103 6.40 1.65 13.08
CA LYS A 103 7.82 1.86 13.44
C LYS A 103 8.68 0.68 12.96
N LEU A 104 8.25 -0.55 13.22
CA LEU A 104 8.96 -1.74 12.77
C LEU A 104 9.14 -1.76 11.25
N ALA A 105 8.11 -1.41 10.47
CA ALA A 105 8.21 -1.32 9.02
C ALA A 105 9.24 -0.27 8.55
N VAL A 106 9.25 0.90 9.20
CA VAL A 106 10.19 1.99 8.90
C VAL A 106 11.61 1.59 9.27
N GLU A 107 11.84 1.08 10.47
CA GLU A 107 13.16 0.64 10.97
C GLU A 107 13.68 -0.57 10.18
N GLY A 108 12.79 -1.47 9.79
CA GLY A 108 13.08 -2.59 8.91
C GLY A 108 13.42 -2.17 7.48
N GLY A 109 13.22 -0.91 7.10
CA GLY A 109 13.48 -0.41 5.76
C GLY A 109 12.52 -0.99 4.72
N CYS A 110 11.28 -1.28 5.10
CA CYS A 110 10.26 -1.74 4.17
C CYS A 110 9.88 -0.65 3.15
N ASN A 111 9.51 -1.06 1.94
CA ASN A 111 8.97 -0.16 0.93
C ASN A 111 7.57 0.35 1.30
N ALA A 112 6.79 -0.48 1.99
CA ALA A 112 5.45 -0.15 2.44
C ALA A 112 5.06 -0.93 3.70
N VAL A 113 4.04 -0.46 4.39
CA VAL A 113 3.33 -1.20 5.43
C VAL A 113 1.90 -1.47 4.98
N ALA A 114 1.45 -2.71 5.12
CA ALA A 114 0.11 -3.14 4.78
C ALA A 114 -0.68 -3.49 6.03
N SER A 115 -1.82 -2.85 6.26
CA SER A 115 -2.69 -3.16 7.39
C SER A 115 -4.13 -2.70 7.14
N THR A 116 -4.97 -2.92 8.13
CA THR A 116 -6.38 -2.52 8.03
C THR A 116 -6.55 -1.01 8.07
N TYR A 117 -7.67 -0.55 7.55
CA TYR A 117 -8.07 0.86 7.58
C TYR A 117 -8.01 1.45 9.00
N GLY A 118 -8.50 0.72 10.01
CA GLY A 118 -8.50 1.18 11.40
C GLY A 118 -7.10 1.34 11.97
N VAL A 119 -6.25 0.32 11.80
CA VAL A 119 -4.86 0.33 12.29
C VAL A 119 -4.06 1.48 11.69
N LEU A 120 -4.05 1.60 10.36
CA LEU A 120 -3.29 2.65 9.68
C LEU A 120 -3.88 4.04 9.95
N GLY A 121 -5.19 4.15 10.10
CA GLY A 121 -5.88 5.41 10.38
C GLY A 121 -5.45 6.06 11.70
N THR A 122 -5.18 5.27 12.73
CA THR A 122 -4.74 5.79 14.05
C THR A 122 -3.39 6.51 13.97
N VAL A 123 -2.52 6.12 13.04
CA VAL A 123 -1.14 6.61 12.92
C VAL A 123 -0.87 7.40 11.64
N ALA A 124 -1.86 7.53 10.76
CA ALA A 124 -1.68 8.11 9.43
C ALA A 124 -1.05 9.51 9.45
N ARG A 125 -1.44 10.38 10.37
CA ARG A 125 -0.88 11.74 10.48
C ARG A 125 0.62 11.76 10.76
N LYS A 126 1.13 10.76 11.50
CA LYS A 126 2.55 10.66 11.87
C LYS A 126 3.40 10.00 10.79
N TYR A 127 2.82 9.09 10.00
CA TYR A 127 3.61 8.16 9.19
C TYR A 127 3.29 8.15 7.70
N ALA A 128 2.12 8.61 7.25
CA ALA A 128 1.76 8.55 5.83
C ALA A 128 2.72 9.31 4.88
N HIS A 129 3.53 10.22 5.40
CA HIS A 129 4.57 10.93 4.65
C HIS A 129 5.96 10.26 4.75
N LYS A 130 6.12 9.23 5.60
CA LYS A 130 7.39 8.53 5.84
C LYS A 130 7.45 7.18 5.14
N ILE A 131 6.33 6.48 5.06
CA ILE A 131 6.22 5.16 4.46
C ILE A 131 4.88 5.02 3.73
N PRO A 132 4.85 4.49 2.50
CA PRO A 132 3.62 4.19 1.78
C PRO A 132 2.72 3.23 2.54
N PHE A 133 1.41 3.49 2.52
CA PHE A 133 0.39 2.63 3.10
C PHE A 133 -0.32 1.80 2.04
N ILE A 134 -0.41 0.51 2.27
CA ILE A 134 -1.28 -0.42 1.55
C ILE A 134 -2.44 -0.73 2.49
N VAL A 135 -3.63 -0.25 2.14
CA VAL A 135 -4.79 -0.32 3.03
C VAL A 135 -5.65 -1.51 2.66
N LYS A 136 -5.79 -2.45 3.59
CA LYS A 136 -6.74 -3.56 3.48
C LYS A 136 -8.16 -3.04 3.74
N ILE A 137 -9.04 -3.24 2.77
CA ILE A 137 -10.45 -2.77 2.80
C ILE A 137 -11.46 -3.90 2.84
N ASN A 138 -11.01 -5.14 2.76
CA ASN A 138 -11.81 -6.35 2.85
C ASN A 138 -11.09 -7.42 3.67
N HIS A 139 -11.80 -8.43 4.14
CA HIS A 139 -11.21 -9.58 4.83
C HIS A 139 -12.00 -10.86 4.58
N ASN A 140 -11.36 -12.00 4.84
CA ASN A 140 -12.04 -13.27 4.97
C ASN A 140 -12.63 -13.41 6.38
N GLU A 141 -13.86 -13.92 6.49
CA GLU A 141 -14.50 -14.16 7.78
C GLU A 141 -14.00 -15.46 8.41
N LEU A 142 -12.75 -15.45 8.91
CA LEU A 142 -12.15 -16.63 9.54
C LEU A 142 -12.47 -16.76 11.03
N LEU A 143 -12.91 -15.67 11.68
CA LEU A 143 -13.20 -15.62 13.12
C LEU A 143 -14.69 -15.81 13.46
N THR A 144 -15.55 -15.87 12.46
CA THR A 144 -17.00 -16.10 12.65
C THR A 144 -17.33 -17.59 12.74
N TYR A 145 -18.39 -17.91 13.47
CA TYR A 145 -18.89 -19.28 13.58
C TYR A 145 -20.39 -19.34 13.27
N PRO A 146 -20.84 -20.26 12.41
CA PRO A 146 -20.02 -21.14 11.56
C PRO A 146 -19.22 -20.34 10.54
N ASN A 147 -17.99 -20.77 10.28
CA ASN A 147 -17.10 -20.08 9.35
C ASN A 147 -17.60 -20.30 7.90
N GLN A 148 -17.88 -19.21 7.20
CA GLN A 148 -18.37 -19.24 5.81
C GLN A 148 -17.28 -18.90 4.80
N PHE A 149 -16.12 -18.45 5.24
CA PHE A 149 -14.99 -18.02 4.40
C PHE A 149 -15.34 -16.89 3.42
N ASP A 150 -16.39 -16.14 3.72
CA ASP A 150 -16.83 -15.05 2.87
C ASP A 150 -15.88 -13.86 2.90
N GLN A 151 -15.83 -13.15 1.76
CA GLN A 151 -15.13 -11.88 1.65
C GLN A 151 -16.07 -10.74 2.04
N VAL A 152 -15.72 -10.02 3.10
CA VAL A 152 -16.50 -8.87 3.59
C VAL A 152 -15.73 -7.58 3.38
N MET A 153 -16.38 -6.60 2.75
CA MET A 153 -15.88 -5.24 2.60
C MET A 153 -16.19 -4.42 3.85
N PHE A 154 -15.18 -3.84 4.48
CA PHE A 154 -15.33 -2.95 5.63
C PHE A 154 -14.81 -1.53 5.38
N GLY A 155 -14.25 -1.26 4.22
CA GLY A 155 -13.76 0.05 3.81
C GLY A 155 -13.97 0.30 2.33
N THR A 156 -13.83 1.56 1.93
CA THR A 156 -13.91 1.96 0.52
C THR A 156 -12.56 2.47 0.03
N VAL A 157 -12.34 2.42 -1.28
CA VAL A 157 -11.15 2.99 -1.93
C VAL A 157 -11.04 4.49 -1.65
N GLU A 158 -12.17 5.20 -1.58
CA GLU A 158 -12.18 6.62 -1.27
C GLU A 158 -11.73 6.91 0.16
N GLN A 159 -12.20 6.12 1.12
CA GLN A 159 -11.76 6.22 2.52
C GLN A 159 -10.26 5.93 2.65
N ALA A 160 -9.78 4.86 2.04
CA ALA A 160 -8.35 4.52 2.03
C ALA A 160 -7.50 5.66 1.44
N ARG A 161 -7.95 6.22 0.32
CA ARG A 161 -7.29 7.37 -0.32
C ARG A 161 -7.26 8.61 0.57
N ASN A 162 -8.36 8.92 1.26
CA ASN A 162 -8.45 10.08 2.15
C ASN A 162 -7.58 9.94 3.40
N MET A 163 -7.31 8.72 3.83
CA MET A 163 -6.42 8.42 4.95
C MET A 163 -4.94 8.65 4.62
N GLY A 164 -4.58 8.71 3.36
CA GLY A 164 -3.19 8.89 2.95
C GLY A 164 -2.60 7.70 2.19
N ALA A 165 -3.40 6.70 1.87
CA ALA A 165 -3.03 5.74 0.85
C ALA A 165 -2.82 6.54 -0.45
N HIS A 166 -1.65 6.76 -0.78
CA HIS A 166 -1.00 7.66 -1.74
C HIS A 166 -1.87 8.77 -2.37
N ARG A 167 -1.64 10.00 -1.98
CA ARG A 167 -2.29 11.21 -2.50
C ARG A 167 -1.62 11.72 -3.77
N GLY A 168 -2.38 11.74 -4.87
CA GLY A 168 -2.29 12.91 -5.74
C GLY A 168 -2.78 14.17 -4.98
N PRO A 169 -2.38 15.40 -5.38
CA PRO A 169 -2.73 16.63 -4.68
C PRO A 169 -4.24 16.71 -4.42
N PRO A 170 -4.67 17.27 -3.27
CA PRO A 170 -6.08 17.40 -2.97
C PRO A 170 -6.76 18.10 -4.14
N ARG A 171 -7.75 17.47 -4.75
CA ARG A 171 -8.67 18.19 -5.61
C ARG A 171 -9.28 19.25 -4.71
N SER A 172 -8.90 20.51 -4.93
CA SER A 172 -9.62 21.63 -4.37
C SER A 172 -11.10 21.34 -4.62
N ARG A 173 -11.89 21.26 -3.57
CA ARG A 173 -13.35 21.20 -3.72
C ARG A 173 -13.69 22.47 -4.49
N ARG A 174 -13.88 22.37 -5.80
CA ARG A 174 -14.52 23.41 -6.56
C ARG A 174 -15.88 23.57 -5.90
N ARG A 175 -16.06 24.65 -5.16
CA ARG A 175 -17.39 25.07 -4.77
C ARG A 175 -18.22 25.08 -6.05
N PRO A 176 -19.39 24.46 -6.08
CA PRO A 176 -20.23 24.58 -7.27
C PRO A 176 -20.42 26.07 -7.52
N HIS A 177 -19.94 26.56 -8.66
CA HIS A 177 -20.27 27.90 -9.12
C HIS A 177 -21.78 27.94 -9.18
N ARG A 178 -22.40 28.69 -8.26
CA ARG A 178 -23.80 29.07 -8.39
C ARG A 178 -23.88 29.83 -9.72
N CYS A 179 -24.42 29.14 -10.71
CA CYS A 179 -24.81 29.77 -11.97
C CYS A 179 -25.87 30.81 -11.59
N ARG A 180 -25.48 32.08 -11.55
CA ARG A 180 -26.42 33.20 -11.43
C ARG A 180 -27.14 33.24 -12.73
N LEU A 181 -28.35 32.70 -12.82
CA LEU A 181 -29.29 32.98 -13.89
C LEU A 181 -29.59 34.49 -13.81
N GLN A 182 -28.97 35.23 -14.71
CA GLN A 182 -29.39 36.60 -15.01
C GLN A 182 -30.80 36.50 -15.58
N ARG A 183 -31.79 36.87 -14.81
CA ARG A 183 -33.14 37.11 -15.28
C ARG A 183 -33.08 38.32 -16.19
N HIS A 184 -33.15 38.12 -17.50
CA HIS A 184 -33.44 39.16 -18.45
C HIS A 184 -34.81 39.78 -18.10
N ARG A 185 -34.80 40.99 -17.58
CA ARG A 185 -36.00 41.84 -17.52
C ARG A 185 -36.26 42.35 -18.91
N SER A 186 -37.36 41.93 -19.54
CA SER A 186 -37.92 42.54 -20.75
C SER A 186 -38.31 44.00 -20.48
N PRO A 187 -38.10 44.91 -21.46
CA PRO A 187 -38.52 46.31 -21.31
C PRO A 187 -40.07 46.40 -21.37
N ARG A 188 -40.70 47.00 -20.37
CA ARG A 188 -42.10 47.36 -20.42
C ARG A 188 -42.29 48.44 -21.51
N GLN A 189 -43.09 48.13 -22.50
CA GLN A 189 -43.65 49.11 -23.43
C GLN A 189 -44.50 50.14 -22.64
N ARG A 190 -44.15 51.40 -22.77
CA ARG A 190 -44.99 52.52 -22.35
C ARG A 190 -45.96 52.77 -23.48
N ASN A 191 -47.25 52.52 -23.25
CA ASN A 191 -48.32 53.10 -24.08
C ASN A 191 -48.59 54.49 -23.60
N HIS A 192 -48.47 55.48 -24.49
CA HIS A 192 -49.07 56.77 -24.42
C HIS A 192 -50.46 56.68 -25.00
N SER A 193 -51.48 57.08 -24.27
CA SER A 193 -52.66 57.82 -24.70
C SER A 193 -53.35 58.39 -23.51
#